data_5c61d007d35274cefa08dc4ee07bf3c2
#
_entry.id   5c61d007d35274cefa08dc4ee07bf3c2
#
_cell.length_a   1.000
_cell.length_b   1.000
_cell.length_c   1.000
_cell.angle_alpha   90.00
_cell.angle_beta   90.00
_cell.angle_gamma   90.00
#
_symmetry.space_group_name_H-M   'P 1'
#
loop_
_entity.id
_entity.type
_entity.pdbx_description
1 polymer ?
#
loop_
_entity_poly.entity_id
_entity_poly.type
_entity_poly.pdbx_seq_one_letter_code
_entity_poly.pdbx_strand_id
1 'polypeptide(L)'
;MAKTDKAKTADFRERFQASVRRDDLLAACARYLVKERRDNLALDPVARFHLGNGASLHAIHWAADLSDKGLDQSAGLMVNYLYDLRSIEENHDSYFDQGEIATSRDVARLLN
;
A
#
# COMPACT_ATOMS: atom_id res chain seq x y z
N MET A 1 -22.39 12.84 -30.18
CA MET A 1 -21.05 12.81 -30.71
C MET A 1 -20.34 11.53 -30.33
N ALA A 2 -19.77 10.88 -31.32
CA ALA A 2 -19.20 9.55 -31.16
C ALA A 2 -18.10 9.48 -30.08
N LYS A 3 -17.27 10.51 -29.97
CA LYS A 3 -16.21 10.59 -28.96
C LYS A 3 -16.78 10.62 -27.54
N THR A 4 -17.88 11.35 -27.33
CA THR A 4 -18.48 11.49 -26.00
C THR A 4 -19.11 10.17 -25.55
N ASP A 5 -19.78 9.46 -26.46
CA ASP A 5 -20.41 8.19 -26.14
C ASP A 5 -19.38 7.09 -25.89
N LYS A 6 -18.32 7.10 -26.69
CA LYS A 6 -17.20 6.16 -26.47
C LYS A 6 -16.50 6.44 -25.14
N ALA A 7 -16.32 7.73 -24.80
CA ALA A 7 -15.71 8.10 -23.55
C ALA A 7 -16.55 7.66 -22.35
N LYS A 8 -17.89 7.80 -22.43
CA LYS A 8 -18.78 7.35 -21.35
C LYS A 8 -18.76 5.84 -21.20
N THR A 9 -18.77 5.11 -22.31
CA THR A 9 -18.72 3.65 -22.29
C THR A 9 -17.37 3.15 -21.76
N ALA A 10 -16.27 3.77 -22.21
CA ALA A 10 -14.94 3.42 -21.75
C ALA A 10 -14.79 3.73 -20.26
N ASP A 11 -15.31 4.87 -19.80
CA ASP A 11 -15.25 5.26 -18.39
C ASP A 11 -16.02 4.27 -17.51
N PHE A 12 -17.19 3.82 -17.95
CA PHE A 12 -17.97 2.81 -17.22
C PHE A 12 -17.19 1.49 -17.13
N ARG A 13 -16.63 1.03 -18.25
CA ARG A 13 -15.82 -0.19 -18.28
C ARG A 13 -14.58 -0.07 -17.41
N GLU A 14 -13.90 1.06 -17.50
CA GLU A 14 -12.71 1.33 -16.69
C GLU A 14 -13.03 1.32 -15.21
N ARG A 15 -14.13 1.94 -14.80
CA ARG A 15 -14.56 1.95 -13.40
C ARG A 15 -14.90 0.55 -12.93
N PHE A 16 -15.59 -0.22 -13.75
CA PHE A 16 -15.95 -1.59 -13.41
C PHE A 16 -14.69 -2.45 -13.27
N GLN A 17 -13.78 -2.36 -14.24
CA GLN A 17 -12.52 -3.10 -14.20
C GLN A 17 -11.65 -2.66 -13.04
N ALA A 18 -11.60 -1.37 -12.74
CA ALA A 18 -10.87 -0.85 -11.59
C ALA A 18 -11.47 -1.37 -10.29
N SER A 19 -12.79 -1.43 -10.18
CA SER A 19 -13.47 -1.96 -9.00
C SER A 19 -13.15 -3.43 -8.80
N VAL A 20 -13.17 -4.23 -9.86
CA VAL A 20 -12.86 -5.67 -9.79
C VAL A 20 -11.40 -5.89 -9.39
N ARG A 21 -10.47 -5.06 -9.93
CA ARG A 21 -9.05 -5.22 -9.67
C ARG A 21 -8.55 -4.52 -8.42
N ARG A 22 -9.38 -3.67 -7.80
CA ARG A 22 -8.96 -2.89 -6.64
C ARG A 22 -8.43 -3.77 -5.53
N ASP A 23 -9.18 -4.81 -5.16
CA ASP A 23 -8.78 -5.69 -4.07
C ASP A 23 -7.50 -6.45 -4.40
N ASP A 24 -7.33 -6.85 -5.65
CA ASP A 24 -6.10 -7.51 -6.11
C ASP A 24 -4.89 -6.58 -6.02
N LEU A 25 -5.07 -5.31 -6.40
CA LEU A 25 -4.00 -4.32 -6.32
C LEU A 25 -3.64 -3.98 -4.88
N LEU A 26 -4.64 -3.86 -4.00
CA LEU A 26 -4.39 -3.63 -2.58
C LEU A 26 -3.62 -4.79 -1.96
N ALA A 27 -4.03 -6.02 -2.27
CA ALA A 27 -3.35 -7.22 -1.79
C ALA A 27 -1.93 -7.32 -2.33
N ALA A 28 -1.73 -7.02 -3.63
CA ALA A 28 -0.40 -7.02 -4.23
C ALA A 28 0.51 -5.97 -3.59
N CYS A 29 -0.02 -4.78 -3.32
CA CYS A 29 0.72 -3.73 -2.64
C CYS A 29 1.13 -4.16 -1.23
N ALA A 30 0.19 -4.73 -0.47
CA ALA A 30 0.49 -5.21 0.87
C ALA A 30 1.58 -6.28 0.84
N ARG A 31 1.48 -7.24 -0.07
CA ARG A 31 2.50 -8.28 -0.21
C ARG A 31 3.86 -7.71 -0.58
N TYR A 32 3.88 -6.73 -1.49
CA TYR A 32 5.13 -6.07 -1.85
C TYR A 32 5.78 -5.40 -0.64
N LEU A 33 5.00 -4.66 0.14
CA LEU A 33 5.52 -3.92 1.27
C LEU A 33 5.97 -4.82 2.43
N VAL A 34 5.28 -5.94 2.65
CA VAL A 34 5.51 -6.81 3.80
C VAL A 34 6.34 -8.03 3.46
N LYS A 35 6.12 -8.66 2.30
CA LYS A 35 6.73 -9.94 1.97
C LYS A 35 8.02 -9.82 1.15
N GLU A 36 8.15 -8.77 0.35
CA GLU A 36 9.37 -8.56 -0.43
C GLU A 36 10.46 -7.99 0.47
N ARG A 37 11.59 -8.70 0.54
CA ARG A 37 12.64 -8.40 1.51
C ARG A 37 14.00 -8.28 0.84
N ARG A 38 14.84 -7.50 1.48
CA ARG A 38 16.26 -7.42 1.17
C ARG A 38 17.00 -7.38 2.50
N ASP A 39 17.89 -8.34 2.74
CA ASP A 39 18.61 -8.48 4.01
C ASP A 39 17.66 -8.60 5.21
N ASN A 40 16.54 -9.28 5.02
CA ASN A 40 15.47 -9.49 6.00
C ASN A 40 14.72 -8.21 6.39
N LEU A 41 14.95 -7.11 5.69
CA LEU A 41 14.23 -5.85 5.86
C LEU A 41 13.35 -5.58 4.64
N ALA A 42 12.40 -4.66 4.78
CA ALA A 42 11.50 -4.34 3.66
C ALA A 42 12.29 -3.93 2.43
N LEU A 43 11.86 -4.42 1.26
CA LEU A 43 12.50 -4.07 0.00
C LEU A 43 12.22 -2.63 -0.39
N ASP A 44 10.99 -2.17 -0.19
CA ASP A 44 10.59 -0.82 -0.55
C ASP A 44 11.33 0.22 0.31
N PRO A 45 12.03 1.20 -0.29
CA PRO A 45 12.84 2.14 0.49
C PRO A 45 12.03 3.01 1.45
N VAL A 46 10.83 3.43 1.07
CA VAL A 46 9.97 4.25 1.93
C VAL A 46 9.46 3.43 3.10
N ALA A 47 9.00 2.20 2.83
CA ALA A 47 8.59 1.28 3.90
C ALA A 47 9.76 0.99 4.85
N ARG A 48 10.93 0.70 4.31
CA ARG A 48 12.12 0.43 5.12
C ARG A 48 12.42 1.59 6.06
N PHE A 49 12.30 2.83 5.57
CA PHE A 49 12.53 4.02 6.39
C PHE A 49 11.54 4.11 7.54
N HIS A 50 10.24 4.03 7.26
CA HIS A 50 9.23 4.18 8.30
C HIS A 50 9.22 3.01 9.29
N LEU A 51 9.30 1.78 8.77
CA LEU A 51 9.29 0.60 9.63
C LEU A 51 10.57 0.54 10.48
N GLY A 52 11.69 0.98 9.92
CA GLY A 52 12.94 1.08 10.66
C GLY A 52 12.90 2.11 11.77
N ASN A 53 11.99 3.08 11.69
CA ASN A 53 11.76 4.06 12.75
C ASN A 53 10.68 3.64 13.74
N GLY A 54 10.19 2.40 13.65
CA GLY A 54 9.21 1.87 14.59
C GLY A 54 7.76 2.11 14.24
N ALA A 55 7.48 2.62 13.04
CA ALA A 55 6.10 2.77 12.60
C ALA A 55 5.46 1.43 12.24
N SER A 56 4.15 1.38 12.25
CA SER A 56 3.39 0.27 11.70
C SER A 56 2.85 0.62 10.32
N LEU A 57 2.65 -0.39 9.48
CA LEU A 57 1.95 -0.25 8.22
C LEU A 57 0.45 -0.21 8.52
N HIS A 58 -0.13 0.99 8.51
CA HIS A 58 -1.45 1.22 9.07
C HIS A 58 -2.57 1.06 8.05
N ALA A 59 -2.41 1.59 6.86
CA ALA A 59 -3.46 1.55 5.85
C ALA A 59 -2.89 1.70 4.46
N ILE A 60 -3.57 1.09 3.49
CA ILE A 60 -3.32 1.30 2.07
C ILE A 60 -4.63 1.80 1.48
N HIS A 61 -4.59 2.99 0.87
CA HIS A 61 -5.77 3.65 0.33
C HIS A 61 -5.77 3.60 -1.18
N TRP A 62 -6.92 3.19 -1.75
CA TRP A 62 -7.13 3.18 -3.18
C TRP A 62 -7.46 4.59 -3.66
N ALA A 63 -6.81 5.01 -4.75
CA ALA A 63 -7.05 6.29 -5.41
C ALA A 63 -6.92 7.50 -4.48
N ALA A 64 -6.10 7.40 -3.43
CA ALA A 64 -5.87 8.49 -2.50
C ALA A 64 -5.12 9.64 -3.15
N ASP A 65 -4.26 9.37 -4.15
CA ASP A 65 -3.54 10.37 -4.91
C ASP A 65 -3.91 10.24 -6.39
N LEU A 66 -4.81 11.11 -6.85
CA LEU A 66 -5.32 11.12 -8.22
C LEU A 66 -4.56 12.08 -9.14
N SER A 67 -3.48 12.71 -8.66
CA SER A 67 -2.64 13.53 -9.51
C SER A 67 -1.95 12.65 -10.56
N ASP A 68 -1.55 13.25 -11.69
CA ASP A 68 -0.84 12.51 -12.73
C ASP A 68 0.42 11.85 -12.16
N LYS A 69 1.13 12.55 -11.30
CA LYS A 69 2.32 12.02 -10.66
C LYS A 69 2.00 10.84 -9.74
N GLY A 70 0.94 10.94 -8.95
CA GLY A 70 0.53 9.87 -8.04
C GLY A 70 0.10 8.63 -8.82
N LEU A 71 -0.68 8.80 -9.88
CA LEU A 71 -1.12 7.69 -10.73
C LEU A 71 0.06 7.00 -11.41
N ASP A 72 1.04 7.76 -11.90
CA ASP A 72 2.21 7.20 -12.56
C ASP A 72 3.11 6.44 -11.58
N GLN A 73 3.26 6.94 -10.35
CA GLN A 73 4.21 6.37 -9.40
C GLN A 73 3.62 5.28 -8.53
N SER A 74 2.33 5.34 -8.21
CA SER A 74 1.71 4.46 -7.23
C SER A 74 0.45 3.77 -7.72
N ALA A 75 0.11 3.92 -9.00
CA ALA A 75 -1.14 3.39 -9.56
C ALA A 75 -2.38 3.86 -8.77
N GLY A 76 -2.31 5.05 -8.18
CA GLY A 76 -3.39 5.60 -7.38
C GLY A 76 -3.48 5.06 -5.96
N LEU A 77 -2.44 4.36 -5.50
CA LEU A 77 -2.39 3.84 -4.13
C LEU A 77 -1.61 4.78 -3.23
N MET A 78 -2.07 4.91 -1.99
CA MET A 78 -1.41 5.69 -0.95
C MET A 78 -1.26 4.85 0.30
N VAL A 79 -0.06 4.87 0.89
CA VAL A 79 0.26 4.06 2.07
C VAL A 79 0.41 4.98 3.27
N ASN A 80 -0.25 4.63 4.37
CA ASN A 80 -0.12 5.36 5.63
C ASN A 80 0.65 4.53 6.66
N TYR A 81 1.61 5.18 7.30
CA TYR A 81 2.36 4.62 8.42
C TYR A 81 1.93 5.30 9.71
N LEU A 82 1.79 4.53 10.77
CA LEU A 82 1.39 5.05 12.07
C LEU A 82 2.55 4.98 13.04
N TYR A 83 2.87 6.12 13.66
CA TYR A 83 3.86 6.22 14.73
C TYR A 83 3.11 6.30 16.06
N ASP A 84 2.97 5.15 16.72
CA ASP A 84 2.37 5.07 18.06
C ASP A 84 3.50 5.07 19.08
N LEU A 85 3.59 6.12 19.88
CA LEU A 85 4.68 6.28 20.84
C LEU A 85 4.83 5.11 21.80
N ARG A 86 3.73 4.41 22.08
CA ARG A 86 3.76 3.25 22.99
C ARG A 86 4.39 2.01 22.36
N SER A 87 4.46 1.96 21.04
CA SER A 87 4.90 0.78 20.31
C SER A 87 6.16 1.00 19.48
N ILE A 88 6.65 2.22 19.38
CA ILE A 88 7.78 2.56 18.50
C ILE A 88 9.01 1.71 18.81
N GLU A 89 9.40 1.63 20.07
CA GLU A 89 10.61 0.91 20.48
C GLU A 89 10.45 -0.58 20.21
N GLU A 90 9.32 -1.16 20.60
CA GLU A 90 9.04 -2.57 20.35
C GLU A 90 9.02 -2.90 18.87
N ASN A 91 8.36 -2.06 18.07
CA ASN A 91 8.29 -2.28 16.62
C ASN A 91 9.67 -2.17 15.97
N HIS A 92 10.46 -1.20 16.39
CA HIS A 92 11.84 -1.03 15.92
C HIS A 92 12.66 -2.29 16.20
N ASP A 93 12.62 -2.76 17.43
CA ASP A 93 13.42 -3.91 17.85
C ASP A 93 12.97 -5.19 17.12
N SER A 94 11.68 -5.43 17.04
CA SER A 94 11.14 -6.60 16.32
C SER A 94 11.49 -6.56 14.83
N TYR A 95 11.48 -5.39 14.24
CA TYR A 95 11.81 -5.24 12.83
C TYR A 95 13.27 -5.60 12.54
N PHE A 96 14.20 -5.06 13.33
CA PHE A 96 15.62 -5.33 13.10
C PHE A 96 16.07 -6.70 13.60
N ASP A 97 15.52 -7.17 14.72
CA ASP A 97 15.95 -8.44 15.31
C ASP A 97 15.30 -9.64 14.64
N GLN A 98 14.04 -9.53 14.23
CA GLN A 98 13.25 -10.66 13.74
C GLN A 98 12.68 -10.45 12.33
N GLY A 99 12.85 -9.26 11.76
CA GLY A 99 12.27 -8.95 10.46
C GLY A 99 10.75 -8.83 10.50
N GLU A 100 10.17 -8.62 11.67
CA GLU A 100 8.72 -8.47 11.80
C GLU A 100 8.26 -7.07 11.46
N ILE A 101 7.21 -6.99 10.65
CA ILE A 101 6.61 -5.72 10.26
C ILE A 101 5.28 -5.58 10.99
N ALA A 102 5.15 -4.53 11.80
CA ALA A 102 3.90 -4.24 12.49
C ALA A 102 2.86 -3.77 11.47
N THR A 103 1.67 -4.38 11.49
CA THR A 103 0.58 -4.03 10.58
C THR A 103 -0.72 -3.87 11.35
N SER A 104 -1.64 -3.06 10.79
CA SER A 104 -3.02 -3.04 11.25
C SER A 104 -3.73 -4.32 10.87
N ARG A 105 -4.91 -4.55 11.45
CA ARG A 105 -5.75 -5.68 11.07
C ARG A 105 -6.17 -5.61 9.61
N ASP A 106 -6.49 -4.41 9.12
CA ASP A 106 -6.94 -4.22 7.75
C ASP A 106 -5.83 -4.58 6.76
N VAL A 107 -4.59 -4.16 7.03
CA VAL A 107 -3.45 -4.53 6.19
C VAL A 107 -3.18 -6.03 6.29
N ALA A 108 -3.24 -6.60 7.48
CA ALA A 108 -3.01 -8.03 7.68
C ALA A 108 -4.01 -8.88 6.88
N ARG A 109 -5.24 -8.45 6.76
CA ARG A 109 -6.26 -9.15 5.96
C ARG A 109 -5.90 -9.19 4.49
N LEU A 110 -5.22 -8.17 3.98
CA LEU A 110 -4.78 -8.14 2.59
C LEU A 110 -3.70 -9.18 2.29
N LEU A 111 -3.03 -9.68 3.30
CA LEU A 111 -1.95 -10.66 3.15
C LEU A 111 -2.44 -12.11 3.09
N ASN A 112 -3.69 -12.34 3.42
CA ASN A 112 -4.28 -13.69 3.43
C ASN A 112 -4.76 -14.12 2.06
#